data_4125e535c60e27401ea5f54e4f72eb09
#
_entry.id   4125e535c60e27401ea5f54e4f72eb09
#
_cell.length_a   1.000
_cell.length_b   1.000
_cell.length_c   1.000
_cell.angle_alpha   90.00
_cell.angle_beta   90.00
_cell.angle_gamma   90.00
#
_symmetry.space_group_name_H-M   'P 1'
#
loop_
_entity.id
_entity.type
_entity.pdbx_description
1 polymer ?
#
loop_
_entity_poly.entity_id
_entity_poly.type
_entity_poly.pdbx_seq_one_letter_code
_entity_poly.pdbx_strand_id
1 'polypeptide(L)'
;MSNHHPWVHTQLIRLFYETGMALTGDPITGLGLFTVFQMLVMAGVFAFLMDTFVRLRIRPAVCLVSLAFYALLPCNAIYMVTMWKDILFSGMTLLFTILLFRFLAADGLLFSEDTDNAERPFRITPATCLLYVIAGFCMCMFRANGFYA
;
A
#
# COMPACT_ATOMS: atom_id res chain seq x y z
N MET A 1 -2.70 31.92 -2.75
CA MET A 1 -2.58 30.62 -3.41
C MET A 1 -2.78 29.56 -2.36
N SER A 2 -3.89 28.85 -2.36
CA SER A 2 -4.18 27.79 -1.39
C SER A 2 -3.34 26.56 -1.77
N ASN A 3 -2.40 26.20 -0.90
CA ASN A 3 -1.45 25.12 -1.10
C ASN A 3 -2.15 23.76 -0.77
N HIS A 4 -3.09 23.35 -1.63
CA HIS A 4 -3.87 22.10 -1.44
C HIS A 4 -3.11 20.82 -1.86
N HIS A 5 -1.88 20.95 -2.34
CA HIS A 5 -1.09 19.78 -2.72
C HIS A 5 -0.18 19.34 -1.56
N PRO A 6 -0.24 18.05 -1.17
CA PRO A 6 0.67 17.53 -0.15
C PRO A 6 2.11 17.65 -0.66
N TRP A 7 2.94 18.30 0.13
CA TRP A 7 4.32 18.61 -0.21
C TRP A 7 5.11 17.36 -0.61
N VAL A 8 4.94 16.26 0.11
CA VAL A 8 5.66 15.00 -0.13
C VAL A 8 5.34 14.40 -1.49
N HIS A 9 4.07 14.36 -1.90
CA HIS A 9 3.68 13.87 -3.21
C HIS A 9 4.31 14.69 -4.35
N THR A 10 4.32 16.00 -4.20
CA THR A 10 4.94 16.92 -5.18
C THR A 10 6.45 16.70 -5.26
N GLN A 11 7.13 16.53 -4.13
CA GLN A 11 8.57 16.25 -4.12
C GLN A 11 8.91 14.88 -4.72
N LEU A 12 8.04 13.89 -4.50
CA LEU A 12 8.21 12.57 -5.09
C LEU A 12 8.12 12.63 -6.62
N ILE A 13 7.10 13.30 -7.17
CA ILE A 13 6.98 13.49 -8.63
C ILE A 13 8.19 14.27 -9.16
N ARG A 14 8.61 15.32 -8.45
CA ARG A 14 9.78 16.11 -8.84
C ARG A 14 11.05 15.26 -8.90
N LEU A 15 11.28 14.39 -7.93
CA LEU A 15 12.42 13.48 -7.91
C LEU A 15 12.46 12.60 -9.17
N PHE A 16 11.33 11.99 -9.54
CA PHE A 16 11.26 11.15 -10.73
C PHE A 16 11.40 11.97 -12.02
N TYR A 17 10.82 13.16 -12.07
CA TYR A 17 10.96 14.09 -13.18
C TYR A 17 12.41 14.48 -13.41
N GLU A 18 13.13 14.92 -12.36
CA GLU A 18 14.55 15.28 -12.44
C GLU A 18 15.41 14.07 -12.82
N THR A 19 15.09 12.88 -12.31
CA THR A 19 15.78 11.64 -12.68
C THR A 19 15.59 11.31 -14.17
N GLY A 20 14.37 11.41 -14.69
CA GLY A 20 14.08 11.20 -16.11
C GLY A 20 14.81 12.20 -17.01
N MET A 21 14.80 13.48 -16.63
CA MET A 21 15.54 14.52 -17.32
C MET A 21 17.04 14.27 -17.34
N ALA A 22 17.60 13.77 -16.25
CA ALA A 22 19.03 13.46 -16.15
C ALA A 22 19.42 12.23 -16.99
N LEU A 23 18.53 11.25 -17.15
CA LEU A 23 18.80 9.99 -17.86
C LEU A 23 18.61 10.11 -19.39
N THR A 24 17.57 10.80 -19.83
CA THR A 24 17.15 10.80 -21.25
C THR A 24 16.97 12.19 -21.84
N GLY A 25 16.99 13.24 -21.03
CA GLY A 25 16.66 14.61 -21.45
C GLY A 25 15.17 14.82 -21.77
N ASP A 26 14.32 13.82 -21.52
CA ASP A 26 12.88 13.86 -21.80
C ASP A 26 12.04 13.82 -20.51
N PRO A 27 11.20 14.83 -20.28
CA PRO A 27 10.31 14.88 -19.12
C PRO A 27 9.30 13.73 -19.08
N ILE A 28 8.88 13.18 -20.24
CA ILE A 28 7.92 12.07 -20.32
C ILE A 28 8.50 10.82 -19.68
N THR A 29 9.78 10.57 -19.83
CA THR A 29 10.47 9.44 -19.17
C THR A 29 10.38 9.52 -17.65
N GLY A 30 10.55 10.71 -17.06
CA GLY A 30 10.43 10.90 -15.61
C GLY A 30 9.03 10.60 -15.10
N LEU A 31 8.01 11.06 -15.82
CA LEU A 31 6.60 10.78 -15.48
C LEU A 31 6.27 9.30 -15.63
N GLY A 32 6.80 8.64 -16.66
CA GLY A 32 6.68 7.20 -16.85
C GLY A 32 7.31 6.39 -15.71
N LEU A 33 8.50 6.78 -15.24
CA LEU A 33 9.17 6.17 -14.10
C LEU A 33 8.35 6.29 -12.82
N PHE A 34 7.74 7.47 -12.57
CA PHE A 34 6.83 7.65 -11.43
C PHE A 34 5.61 6.71 -11.52
N THR A 35 5.02 6.58 -12.71
CA THR A 35 3.88 5.68 -12.93
C THR A 35 4.26 4.22 -12.66
N VAL A 36 5.41 3.77 -13.14
CA VAL A 36 5.91 2.41 -12.86
C VAL A 36 6.16 2.21 -11.37
N PHE A 37 6.77 3.19 -10.70
CA PHE A 37 6.96 3.15 -9.24
C PHE A 37 5.62 3.01 -8.51
N GLN A 38 4.62 3.81 -8.86
CA GLN A 38 3.28 3.75 -8.27
C GLN A 38 2.62 2.38 -8.48
N MET A 39 2.72 1.82 -9.69
CA MET A 39 2.23 0.47 -9.98
C MET A 39 2.91 -0.59 -9.13
N LEU A 40 4.24 -0.54 -8.97
CA LEU A 40 4.99 -1.49 -8.15
C LEU A 40 4.59 -1.40 -6.67
N VAL A 41 4.42 -0.20 -6.13
CA VAL A 41 3.96 0.01 -4.75
C VAL A 41 2.59 -0.62 -4.55
N MET A 42 1.63 -0.33 -5.44
CA MET A 42 0.29 -0.89 -5.33
C MET A 42 0.25 -2.40 -5.51
N ALA A 43 1.02 -2.94 -6.46
CA ALA A 43 1.16 -4.39 -6.64
C ALA A 43 1.73 -5.06 -5.37
N GLY A 44 2.72 -4.42 -4.73
CA GLY A 44 3.28 -4.88 -3.44
C GLY A 44 2.23 -4.90 -2.32
N VAL A 45 1.41 -3.86 -2.22
CA VAL A 45 0.32 -3.79 -1.22
C VAL A 45 -0.72 -4.89 -1.46
N PHE A 46 -1.14 -5.12 -2.71
CA PHE A 46 -2.07 -6.19 -3.04
C PHE A 46 -1.46 -7.58 -2.81
N ALA A 47 -0.20 -7.79 -3.14
CA ALA A 47 0.50 -9.04 -2.85
C ALA A 47 0.55 -9.30 -1.33
N PHE A 48 0.79 -8.26 -0.53
CA PHE A 48 0.79 -8.35 0.94
C PHE A 48 -0.60 -8.67 1.50
N LEU A 49 -1.67 -8.14 0.89
CA LEU A 49 -3.06 -8.51 1.21
C LEU A 49 -3.31 -9.99 0.92
N MET A 50 -2.88 -10.49 -0.25
CA MET A 50 -3.03 -11.90 -0.62
C MET A 50 -2.23 -12.83 0.31
N ASP A 51 -1.00 -12.47 0.67
CA ASP A 51 -0.21 -13.20 1.69
C ASP A 51 -0.96 -13.28 3.04
N THR A 52 -1.65 -12.20 3.42
CA THR A 52 -2.49 -12.20 4.63
C THR A 52 -3.63 -13.20 4.53
N PHE A 53 -4.33 -13.25 3.41
CA PHE A 53 -5.42 -14.20 3.18
C PHE A 53 -4.94 -15.66 3.20
N VAL A 54 -3.79 -15.95 2.59
CA VAL A 54 -3.19 -17.29 2.59
C VAL A 54 -2.82 -17.72 4.01
N ARG A 55 -2.21 -16.85 4.80
CA ARG A 55 -1.84 -17.13 6.20
C ARG A 55 -3.06 -17.35 7.10
N LEU A 56 -4.15 -16.68 6.82
CA LEU A 56 -5.44 -16.89 7.50
C LEU A 56 -6.16 -18.17 7.05
N ARG A 57 -5.55 -18.96 6.16
CA ARG A 57 -6.15 -20.18 5.58
C ARG A 57 -7.53 -19.91 4.95
N ILE A 58 -7.73 -18.71 4.38
CA ILE A 58 -8.94 -18.38 3.63
C ILE A 58 -9.03 -19.31 2.41
N ARG A 59 -10.26 -19.73 2.07
CA ARG A 59 -10.50 -20.64 0.93
C ARG A 59 -9.84 -20.09 -0.33
N PRO A 60 -9.08 -20.92 -1.08
CA PRO A 60 -8.39 -20.50 -2.31
C PRO A 60 -9.30 -19.81 -3.33
N ALA A 61 -10.57 -20.24 -3.40
CA ALA A 61 -11.56 -19.61 -4.27
C ALA A 61 -11.80 -18.14 -3.94
N VAL A 62 -11.82 -17.76 -2.65
CA VAL A 62 -11.99 -16.37 -2.23
C VAL A 62 -10.75 -15.55 -2.60
N CYS A 63 -9.55 -16.12 -2.39
CA CYS A 63 -8.30 -15.47 -2.80
C CYS A 63 -8.27 -15.23 -4.30
N LEU A 64 -8.68 -16.24 -5.10
CA LEU A 64 -8.71 -16.13 -6.56
C LEU A 64 -9.73 -15.09 -7.03
N VAL A 65 -10.94 -15.09 -6.46
CA VAL A 65 -11.97 -14.07 -6.77
C VAL A 65 -11.49 -12.67 -6.42
N SER A 66 -10.86 -12.49 -5.25
CA SER A 66 -10.30 -11.20 -4.84
C SER A 66 -9.18 -10.74 -5.78
N LEU A 67 -8.28 -11.64 -6.16
CA LEU A 67 -7.22 -11.34 -7.11
C LEU A 67 -7.78 -10.97 -8.48
N ALA A 68 -8.75 -11.75 -8.99
CA ALA A 68 -9.43 -11.47 -10.26
C ALA A 68 -10.17 -10.12 -10.21
N PHE A 69 -10.84 -9.80 -9.10
CA PHE A 69 -11.50 -8.52 -8.90
C PHE A 69 -10.49 -7.36 -9.03
N TYR A 70 -9.38 -7.41 -8.32
CA TYR A 70 -8.37 -6.35 -8.40
C TYR A 70 -7.67 -6.27 -9.76
N ALA A 71 -7.44 -7.41 -10.42
CA ALA A 71 -6.76 -7.47 -11.71
C ALA A 71 -7.67 -7.04 -12.89
N LEU A 72 -8.94 -7.43 -12.85
CA LEU A 72 -9.85 -7.25 -13.98
C LEU A 72 -10.70 -5.96 -13.89
N LEU A 73 -10.74 -5.31 -12.73
CA LEU A 73 -11.51 -4.08 -12.58
C LEU A 73 -10.85 -2.94 -13.39
N PRO A 74 -11.50 -2.42 -14.46
CA PRO A 74 -10.89 -1.42 -15.35
C PRO A 74 -10.48 -0.15 -14.60
N CYS A 75 -11.21 0.22 -13.55
CA CYS A 75 -10.90 1.37 -12.71
C CYS A 75 -9.51 1.27 -12.10
N ASN A 76 -9.07 0.09 -11.66
CA ASN A 76 -7.74 -0.08 -11.10
C ASN A 76 -6.65 0.22 -12.12
N ALA A 77 -6.79 -0.29 -13.35
CA ALA A 77 -5.83 -0.04 -14.42
C ALA A 77 -5.77 1.46 -14.78
N ILE A 78 -6.92 2.12 -14.90
CA ILE A 78 -7.00 3.55 -15.22
C ILE A 78 -6.38 4.39 -14.09
N TYR A 79 -6.74 4.12 -12.83
CA TYR A 79 -6.20 4.86 -11.70
C TYR A 79 -4.69 4.62 -11.50
N MET A 80 -4.18 3.42 -11.78
CA MET A 80 -2.75 3.11 -11.65
C MET A 80 -1.87 3.96 -12.57
N VAL A 81 -2.39 4.41 -13.71
CA VAL A 81 -1.67 5.27 -14.67
C VAL A 81 -1.80 6.75 -14.34
N THR A 82 -2.79 7.15 -13.54
CA THR A 82 -3.00 8.54 -13.18
C THR A 82 -2.07 8.98 -12.03
N MET A 83 -1.56 10.21 -12.10
CA MET A 83 -0.69 10.78 -11.05
C MET A 83 -1.48 11.41 -9.91
N TRP A 84 -2.52 10.76 -9.44
CA TRP A 84 -3.33 11.28 -8.35
C TRP A 84 -2.71 10.90 -7.00
N LYS A 85 -2.61 11.89 -6.13
CA LYS A 85 -2.11 11.76 -4.74
C LYS A 85 -2.88 10.71 -3.93
N ASP A 86 -4.18 10.56 -4.24
CA ASP A 86 -5.08 9.67 -3.49
C ASP A 86 -4.79 8.18 -3.75
N ILE A 87 -4.07 7.82 -4.81
CA ILE A 87 -3.71 6.44 -5.11
C ILE A 87 -2.69 5.90 -4.12
N LEU A 88 -1.56 6.61 -3.95
CA LEU A 88 -0.55 6.24 -2.95
C LEU A 88 -1.11 6.33 -1.53
N PHE A 89 -1.92 7.34 -1.24
CA PHE A 89 -2.62 7.44 0.04
C PHE A 89 -3.49 6.21 0.31
N SER A 90 -4.32 5.79 -0.66
CA SER A 90 -5.18 4.61 -0.53
C SER A 90 -4.37 3.33 -0.34
N GLY A 91 -3.26 3.17 -1.07
CA GLY A 91 -2.34 2.06 -0.91
C GLY A 91 -1.72 2.01 0.50
N MET A 92 -1.25 3.15 1.01
CA MET A 92 -0.68 3.22 2.35
C MET A 92 -1.74 2.99 3.44
N THR A 93 -2.96 3.49 3.26
CA THR A 93 -4.09 3.23 4.17
C THR A 93 -4.43 1.74 4.20
N LEU A 94 -4.49 1.09 3.05
CA LEU A 94 -4.73 -0.35 2.97
C LEU A 94 -3.60 -1.14 3.64
N LEU A 95 -2.34 -0.80 3.37
CA LEU A 95 -1.18 -1.43 4.01
C LEU A 95 -1.20 -1.27 5.53
N PHE A 96 -1.48 -0.06 6.01
CA PHE A 96 -1.59 0.24 7.43
C PHE A 96 -2.69 -0.60 8.09
N THR A 97 -3.87 -0.69 7.46
CA THR A 97 -5.00 -1.49 7.95
C THR A 97 -4.66 -2.98 8.00
N ILE A 98 -4.00 -3.52 6.97
CA ILE A 98 -3.56 -4.93 6.96
C ILE A 98 -2.55 -5.20 8.09
N LEU A 99 -1.61 -4.30 8.30
CA LEU A 99 -0.60 -4.43 9.36
C LEU A 99 -1.24 -4.34 10.74
N LEU A 100 -2.16 -3.40 10.95
CA LEU A 100 -2.95 -3.31 12.19
C LEU A 100 -3.70 -4.61 12.47
N PHE A 101 -4.38 -5.15 11.45
CA PHE A 101 -5.06 -6.44 11.55
C PHE A 101 -4.08 -7.57 11.93
N ARG A 102 -2.91 -7.64 11.30
CA ARG A 102 -1.87 -8.63 11.64
C ARG A 102 -1.37 -8.50 13.07
N PHE A 103 -1.24 -7.29 13.60
CA PHE A 103 -0.88 -7.07 15.01
C PHE A 103 -1.97 -7.58 15.96
N LEU A 104 -3.23 -7.22 15.72
CA LEU A 104 -4.35 -7.67 16.55
C LEU A 104 -4.53 -9.20 16.49
N ALA A 105 -4.30 -9.79 15.33
CA ALA A 105 -4.34 -11.25 15.15
C ALA A 105 -3.15 -11.97 15.82
N ALA A 106 -1.98 -11.35 15.84
CA ALA A 106 -0.79 -11.89 16.52
C ALA A 106 -0.92 -11.86 18.05
N ASP A 107 -1.60 -10.82 18.58
CA ASP A 107 -1.81 -10.64 20.03
C ASP A 107 -2.95 -11.52 20.59
N GLY A 108 -3.69 -12.21 19.72
CA GLY A 108 -4.81 -13.08 20.14
C GLY A 108 -6.14 -12.34 20.34
N LEU A 109 -6.19 -11.03 20.16
CA LEU A 109 -7.41 -10.23 20.32
C LEU A 109 -8.55 -10.59 19.36
N LEU A 110 -8.23 -11.19 18.21
CA LEU A 110 -9.19 -11.53 17.17
C LEU A 110 -9.60 -13.01 17.15
N PHE A 111 -8.81 -13.86 17.80
CA PHE A 111 -9.06 -15.32 17.83
C PHE A 111 -9.16 -15.78 19.29
N SER A 112 -10.27 -16.39 19.64
CA SER A 112 -10.56 -16.88 21.00
C SER A 112 -9.51 -17.88 21.48
N GLU A 113 -9.22 -17.85 22.78
CA GLU A 113 -8.16 -18.60 23.47
C GLU A 113 -8.29 -20.14 23.46
N ASP A 114 -9.34 -20.72 22.85
CA ASP A 114 -9.65 -22.15 22.92
C ASP A 114 -8.71 -23.07 22.11
N THR A 115 -7.63 -22.55 21.58
CA THR A 115 -6.63 -23.34 20.85
C THR A 115 -5.26 -23.19 21.46
N ASP A 116 -5.03 -23.86 22.57
CA ASP A 116 -3.72 -23.98 23.27
C ASP A 116 -2.57 -24.51 22.37
N ASN A 117 -2.86 -24.95 21.14
CA ASN A 117 -1.89 -25.52 20.20
C ASN A 117 -1.96 -24.97 18.76
N ALA A 118 -2.75 -23.95 18.47
CA ALA A 118 -2.79 -23.37 17.12
C ALA A 118 -1.62 -22.38 16.93
N GLU A 119 -0.71 -22.70 16.01
CA GLU A 119 0.33 -21.76 15.58
C GLU A 119 -0.32 -20.43 15.17
N ARG A 120 0.04 -19.37 15.83
CA ARG A 120 -0.45 -18.01 15.51
C ARG A 120 -0.08 -17.68 14.06
N PRO A 121 -1.03 -17.26 13.23
CA PRO A 121 -0.83 -17.05 11.79
C PRO A 121 0.20 -15.94 11.49
N PHE A 122 0.42 -15.06 12.46
CA PHE A 122 1.33 -13.93 12.31
C PHE A 122 2.32 -13.85 13.47
N ARG A 123 3.57 -13.46 13.14
CA ARG A 123 4.61 -13.13 14.12
C ARG A 123 4.96 -11.66 13.97
N ILE A 124 4.99 -10.94 15.07
CA ILE A 124 5.45 -9.55 15.10
C ILE A 124 6.98 -9.56 15.05
N THR A 125 7.52 -8.95 13.99
CA THR A 125 8.96 -8.76 13.82
C THR A 125 9.29 -7.26 13.86
N PRO A 126 10.53 -6.87 14.21
CA PRO A 126 10.94 -5.47 14.13
C PRO A 126 10.71 -4.85 12.76
N ALA A 127 10.89 -5.63 11.68
CA ALA A 127 10.61 -5.18 10.32
C ALA A 127 9.12 -4.88 10.10
N THR A 128 8.21 -5.69 10.68
CA THR A 128 6.76 -5.45 10.60
C THR A 128 6.37 -4.17 11.35
N CYS A 129 6.99 -3.92 12.52
CA CYS A 129 6.78 -2.69 13.29
C CYS A 129 7.28 -1.47 12.52
N LEU A 130 8.47 -1.56 11.93
CA LEU A 130 9.02 -0.49 11.10
C LEU A 130 8.13 -0.19 9.90
N LEU A 131 7.66 -1.23 9.19
CA LEU A 131 6.76 -1.08 8.06
C LEU A 131 5.44 -0.42 8.45
N TYR A 132 4.89 -0.75 9.63
CA TYR A 132 3.68 -0.13 10.17
C TYR A 132 3.88 1.38 10.41
N VAL A 133 4.99 1.75 11.04
CA VAL A 133 5.32 3.16 11.29
C VAL A 133 5.51 3.92 9.97
N ILE A 134 6.23 3.32 9.01
CA ILE A 134 6.43 3.92 7.68
C ILE A 134 5.08 4.08 6.96
N ALA A 135 4.22 3.07 6.95
CA ALA A 135 2.91 3.15 6.32
C ALA A 135 2.05 4.26 6.93
N GLY A 136 1.99 4.36 8.27
CA GLY A 136 1.28 5.41 8.97
C GLY A 136 1.84 6.81 8.68
N PHE A 137 3.16 6.95 8.68
CA PHE A 137 3.83 8.21 8.34
C PHE A 137 3.52 8.63 6.88
N CYS A 138 3.66 7.72 5.93
CA CYS A 138 3.34 7.97 4.52
C CYS A 138 1.87 8.35 4.33
N MET A 139 0.96 7.65 5.01
CA MET A 139 -0.47 7.96 4.98
C MET A 139 -0.73 9.42 5.42
N CYS A 140 -0.12 9.87 6.52
CA CYS A 140 -0.24 11.25 7.00
C CYS A 140 0.36 12.26 6.01
N MET A 141 1.45 11.91 5.34
CA MET A 141 2.18 12.80 4.44
C MET A 141 1.57 12.93 3.04
N PHE A 142 0.92 11.89 2.53
CA PHE A 142 0.33 11.92 1.19
C PHE A 142 -0.98 12.70 1.10
N ARG A 143 -1.63 12.98 2.22
CA ARG A 143 -2.87 13.75 2.24
C ARG A 143 -2.84 14.81 3.34
N ALA A 144 -3.24 16.04 3.02
CA ALA A 144 -3.30 17.14 4.00
C ALA A 144 -4.22 16.81 5.20
N ASN A 145 -5.23 15.97 4.99
CA ASN A 145 -6.16 15.50 6.01
C ASN A 145 -5.83 14.09 6.53
N GLY A 146 -4.67 13.53 6.19
CA GLY A 146 -4.26 12.18 6.60
C GLY A 146 -4.14 11.98 8.12
N PHE A 147 -4.00 13.08 8.87
CA PHE A 147 -3.99 13.04 10.33
C PHE A 147 -5.36 12.71 10.96
N TYR A 148 -6.44 12.82 10.19
CA TYR A 148 -7.81 12.58 10.68
C TYR A 148 -8.39 11.23 10.24
N ALA A 149 -7.62 10.43 9.49
CA ALA A 149 -8.00 9.10 9.04
C ALA A 149 -7.50 8.03 10.00
#